data_0ed679204fc6bd8b3b2776b2b2e2dec2
#
_entry.id   0ed679204fc6bd8b3b2776b2b2e2dec2
#
_cell.length_a   1.000
_cell.length_b   1.000
_cell.length_c   1.000
_cell.angle_alpha   90.00
_cell.angle_beta   90.00
_cell.angle_gamma   90.00
#
_symmetry.space_group_name_H-M   'P 1'
#
loop_
_entity.id
_entity.type
_entity.pdbx_description
1 polymer ?
#
loop_
_entity_poly.entity_id
_entity_poly.type
_entity_poly.pdbx_seq_one_letter_code
_entity_poly.pdbx_strand_id
1 'polypeptide(L)'
;MSDTDEALSSALKKHLAPTLLKLTSQNEAVRKKVMELLVHVNKRVKNNENVQLPMEALLEQYRDPSATSFVMNFTIIYLKMGFPRLPLDVKVQLIPNMLRSLDAKPASHQDSIITLILPWLEHVKAPTDNPGSYFTISFNISLCLKSKEFQLFFCCCKFSIYQGPLRLNHRLTGVL
;
A
#
# COMPACT_ATOMS: atom_id res chain seq x y z
N MET A 1 16.80 25.74 -2.02
CA MET A 1 16.65 24.31 -2.44
C MET A 1 17.41 23.47 -1.43
N SER A 2 16.85 22.34 -0.99
CA SER A 2 17.56 21.47 -0.05
C SER A 2 18.73 20.80 -0.75
N ASP A 3 19.93 21.08 -0.30
CA ASP A 3 21.16 20.61 -0.95
C ASP A 3 21.57 19.22 -0.46
N THR A 4 21.01 18.78 0.66
CA THR A 4 21.27 17.47 1.26
C THR A 4 20.05 16.54 1.15
N ASP A 5 20.28 15.23 1.17
CA ASP A 5 19.21 14.22 1.14
C ASP A 5 18.32 14.29 2.38
N GLU A 6 18.88 14.66 3.53
CA GLU A 6 18.15 14.87 4.78
C GLU A 6 17.21 16.07 4.69
N ALA A 7 17.70 17.19 4.15
CA ALA A 7 16.89 18.37 3.95
C ALA A 7 15.76 18.11 2.95
N LEU A 8 16.04 17.34 1.89
CA LEU A 8 15.02 16.92 0.93
C LEU A 8 13.99 16.01 1.60
N SER A 9 14.41 15.00 2.36
CA SER A 9 13.52 14.09 3.09
C SER A 9 12.62 14.85 4.07
N SER A 10 13.19 15.82 4.81
CA SER A 10 12.44 16.69 5.73
C SER A 10 11.41 17.55 5.00
N ALA A 11 11.81 18.15 3.87
CA ALA A 11 10.90 18.94 3.04
C ALA A 11 9.76 18.09 2.47
N LEU A 12 10.06 16.88 1.97
CA LEU A 12 9.05 15.95 1.43
C LEU A 12 8.10 15.47 2.53
N LYS A 13 8.60 15.23 3.74
CA LYS A 13 7.78 14.84 4.88
C LYS A 13 6.68 15.85 5.18
N LYS A 14 6.97 17.14 5.06
CA LYS A 14 6.01 18.22 5.33
C LYS A 14 5.11 18.55 4.14
N HIS A 15 5.67 18.50 2.92
CA HIS A 15 5.04 19.18 1.79
C HIS A 15 4.55 18.25 0.69
N LEU A 16 5.00 17.00 0.60
CA LEU A 16 4.64 16.13 -0.52
C LEU A 16 3.13 15.87 -0.60
N ALA A 17 2.52 15.38 0.47
CA ALA A 17 1.08 15.07 0.47
C ALA A 17 0.21 16.31 0.22
N PRO A 18 0.41 17.46 0.91
CA PRO A 18 -0.33 18.68 0.60
C PRO A 18 -0.11 19.20 -0.83
N THR A 19 1.09 19.03 -1.39
CA THR A 19 1.39 19.42 -2.77
C THR A 19 0.62 18.58 -3.77
N LEU A 20 0.49 17.26 -3.54
CA LEU A 20 -0.30 16.38 -4.39
C LEU A 20 -1.77 16.79 -4.44
N LEU A 21 -2.35 17.28 -3.35
CA LEU A 21 -3.72 17.78 -3.33
C LEU A 21 -3.90 19.02 -4.22
N LYS A 22 -2.86 19.81 -4.44
CA LYS A 22 -2.93 20.97 -5.33
C LYS A 22 -3.03 20.62 -6.81
N LEU A 23 -2.84 19.36 -7.18
CA LEU A 23 -3.11 18.86 -8.54
C LEU A 23 -4.59 18.99 -8.94
N THR A 24 -5.50 19.11 -7.97
CA THR A 24 -6.94 19.32 -8.21
C THR A 24 -7.37 20.79 -8.12
N SER A 25 -6.41 21.73 -8.01
CA SER A 25 -6.70 23.17 -7.96
C SER A 25 -7.48 23.61 -9.19
N GLN A 26 -8.46 24.50 -8.99
CA GLN A 26 -9.19 25.13 -10.09
C GLN A 26 -8.29 26.04 -10.94
N ASN A 27 -7.21 26.57 -10.36
CA ASN A 27 -6.25 27.40 -11.07
C ASN A 27 -5.25 26.53 -11.85
N GLU A 28 -5.28 26.65 -13.18
CA GLU A 28 -4.41 25.91 -14.09
C GLU A 28 -2.92 26.21 -13.88
N ALA A 29 -2.58 27.47 -13.61
CA ALA A 29 -1.18 27.85 -13.36
C ALA A 29 -0.62 27.15 -12.12
N VAL A 30 -1.45 26.96 -11.08
CA VAL A 30 -1.08 26.19 -9.90
C VAL A 30 -0.84 24.73 -10.26
N ARG A 31 -1.75 24.08 -10.99
CA ARG A 31 -1.59 22.69 -11.42
C ARG A 31 -0.30 22.49 -12.22
N LYS A 32 -0.05 23.37 -13.19
CA LYS A 32 1.17 23.34 -14.01
C LYS A 32 2.42 23.45 -13.15
N LYS A 33 2.44 24.39 -12.21
CA LYS A 33 3.60 24.61 -11.32
C LYS A 33 3.84 23.42 -10.40
N VAL A 34 2.77 22.81 -9.90
CA VAL A 34 2.85 21.57 -9.10
C VAL A 34 3.43 20.43 -9.94
N MET A 35 2.98 20.23 -11.17
CA MET A 35 3.55 19.21 -12.06
C MET A 35 5.04 19.41 -12.33
N GLU A 36 5.47 20.64 -12.61
CA GLU A 36 6.90 20.96 -12.75
C GLU A 36 7.70 20.59 -11.49
N LEU A 37 7.17 20.96 -10.31
CA LEU A 37 7.79 20.62 -9.02
C LEU A 37 7.89 19.10 -8.84
N LEU A 38 6.83 18.35 -9.11
CA LEU A 38 6.81 16.90 -8.98
C LEU A 38 7.80 16.21 -9.94
N VAL A 39 8.01 16.74 -11.14
CA VAL A 39 9.05 16.25 -12.07
C VAL A 39 10.44 16.38 -11.44
N HIS A 40 10.75 17.53 -10.83
CA HIS A 40 12.02 17.75 -10.13
C HIS A 40 12.17 16.82 -8.92
N VAL A 41 11.11 16.69 -8.10
CA VAL A 41 11.09 15.78 -6.95
C VAL A 41 11.34 14.35 -7.40
N ASN A 42 10.62 13.87 -8.42
CA ASN A 42 10.76 12.52 -8.93
C ASN A 42 12.19 12.23 -9.41
N LYS A 43 12.82 13.16 -10.13
CA LYS A 43 14.20 13.02 -10.57
C LYS A 43 15.16 12.89 -9.39
N ARG A 44 15.01 13.73 -8.38
CA ARG A 44 15.87 13.71 -7.19
C ARG A 44 15.66 12.45 -6.37
N VAL A 45 14.40 12.06 -6.13
CA VAL A 45 14.07 10.84 -5.38
C VAL A 45 14.58 9.60 -6.08
N LYS A 46 14.45 9.50 -7.42
CA LYS A 46 14.95 8.34 -8.18
C LYS A 46 16.48 8.20 -8.12
N ASN A 47 17.19 9.31 -8.11
CA ASN A 47 18.64 9.32 -8.12
C ASN A 47 19.27 9.14 -6.72
N ASN A 48 18.49 9.27 -5.65
CA ASN A 48 18.96 9.21 -4.27
C ASN A 48 18.16 8.20 -3.46
N GLU A 49 18.73 7.03 -3.24
CA GLU A 49 18.08 5.95 -2.50
C GLU A 49 17.89 6.25 -1.02
N ASN A 50 18.71 7.13 -0.45
CA ASN A 50 18.64 7.54 0.95
C ASN A 50 17.46 8.48 1.27
N VAL A 51 16.84 9.07 0.24
CA VAL A 51 15.71 9.98 0.44
C VAL A 51 14.49 9.20 0.89
N GLN A 52 14.03 9.49 2.12
CA GLN A 52 12.85 8.86 2.71
C GLN A 52 11.58 9.63 2.33
N LEU A 53 10.54 8.88 1.95
CA LEU A 53 9.22 9.42 1.61
C LEU A 53 8.25 9.28 2.81
N PRO A 54 7.28 10.20 2.96
CA PRO A 54 6.33 10.20 4.07
C PRO A 54 5.23 9.15 3.87
N MET A 55 5.56 7.89 4.11
CA MET A 55 4.66 6.76 3.81
C MET A 55 3.33 6.84 4.54
N GLU A 56 3.31 7.25 5.82
CA GLU A 56 2.08 7.37 6.61
C GLU A 56 1.15 8.45 6.03
N ALA A 57 1.68 9.65 5.77
CA ALA A 57 0.90 10.74 5.19
C ALA A 57 0.36 10.40 3.78
N LEU A 58 1.15 9.67 2.98
CA LEU A 58 0.70 9.19 1.68
C LEU A 58 -0.40 8.13 1.79
N LEU A 59 -0.33 7.23 2.78
CA LEU A 59 -1.37 6.24 3.04
C LEU A 59 -2.66 6.89 3.57
N GLU A 60 -2.56 7.88 4.44
CA GLU A 60 -3.71 8.66 4.89
C GLU A 60 -4.40 9.34 3.70
N GLN A 61 -3.62 9.99 2.84
CA GLN A 61 -4.15 10.62 1.62
C GLN A 61 -4.78 9.59 0.68
N TYR A 62 -4.20 8.41 0.53
CA TYR A 62 -4.75 7.34 -0.29
C TYR A 62 -6.09 6.83 0.27
N ARG A 63 -6.26 6.83 1.59
CA ARG A 63 -7.50 6.42 2.28
C ARG A 63 -8.61 7.46 2.17
N ASP A 64 -8.26 8.74 2.02
CA ASP A 64 -9.22 9.82 1.99
C ASP A 64 -10.27 9.58 0.87
N PRO A 65 -11.56 9.45 1.22
CA PRO A 65 -12.61 9.22 0.24
C PRO A 65 -12.83 10.44 -0.67
N SER A 66 -12.40 11.63 -0.26
CA SER A 66 -12.51 12.86 -1.04
C SER A 66 -11.38 12.99 -2.09
N ALA A 67 -10.33 12.18 -1.99
CA ALA A 67 -9.21 12.21 -2.92
C ALA A 67 -9.66 11.76 -4.32
N THR A 68 -9.38 12.59 -5.33
CA THR A 68 -9.68 12.23 -6.72
C THR A 68 -8.79 11.09 -7.21
N SER A 69 -9.27 10.31 -8.19
CA SER A 69 -8.46 9.24 -8.80
C SER A 69 -7.12 9.74 -9.33
N PHE A 70 -7.07 11.00 -9.79
CA PHE A 70 -5.84 11.62 -10.27
C PHE A 70 -4.81 11.77 -9.14
N VAL A 71 -5.20 12.31 -8.00
CA VAL A 71 -4.33 12.42 -6.80
C VAL A 71 -3.92 11.03 -6.31
N MET A 72 -4.84 10.08 -6.25
CA MET A 72 -4.56 8.70 -5.84
C MET A 72 -3.50 8.03 -6.72
N ASN A 73 -3.56 8.24 -8.05
CA ASN A 73 -2.54 7.72 -8.97
C ASN A 73 -1.13 8.23 -8.63
N PHE A 74 -1.00 9.53 -8.38
CA PHE A 74 0.30 10.09 -7.94
C PHE A 74 0.73 9.56 -6.58
N THR A 75 -0.20 9.44 -5.64
CA THR A 75 0.07 8.86 -4.32
C THR A 75 0.62 7.44 -4.45
N ILE A 76 0.02 6.59 -5.31
CA ILE A 76 0.50 5.22 -5.58
C ILE A 76 1.92 5.23 -6.16
N ILE A 77 2.24 6.18 -7.07
CA ILE A 77 3.60 6.31 -7.62
C ILE A 77 4.60 6.54 -6.50
N TYR A 78 4.31 7.44 -5.55
CA TYR A 78 5.20 7.72 -4.43
C TYR A 78 5.25 6.57 -3.42
N LEU A 79 4.15 5.86 -3.19
CA LEU A 79 4.14 4.63 -2.39
C LEU A 79 5.05 3.57 -3.00
N LYS A 80 4.98 3.37 -4.32
CA LYS A 80 5.86 2.42 -5.05
C LYS A 80 7.33 2.81 -4.99
N MET A 81 7.65 4.09 -4.95
CA MET A 81 9.04 4.55 -4.83
C MET A 81 9.56 4.48 -3.39
N GLY A 82 8.73 4.74 -2.40
CA GLY A 82 9.15 4.83 -1.00
C GLY A 82 9.14 3.49 -0.27
N PHE A 83 8.11 2.67 -0.45
CA PHE A 83 7.93 1.43 0.29
C PHE A 83 9.12 0.46 0.18
N PRO A 84 9.73 0.20 -1.00
CA PRO A 84 10.88 -0.69 -1.11
C PRO A 84 12.11 -0.24 -0.30
N ARG A 85 12.23 1.06 -0.04
CA ARG A 85 13.37 1.67 0.68
C ARG A 85 13.26 1.60 2.20
N LEU A 86 12.09 1.25 2.71
CA LEU A 86 11.88 1.15 4.15
C LEU A 86 12.61 -0.05 4.75
N PRO A 87 13.03 0.03 6.01
CA PRO A 87 13.46 -1.12 6.79
C PRO A 87 12.35 -2.20 6.87
N LEU A 88 12.74 -3.46 7.06
CA LEU A 88 11.79 -4.58 7.06
C LEU A 88 10.72 -4.46 8.15
N ASP A 89 11.12 -4.08 9.34
CA ASP A 89 10.23 -3.88 10.50
C ASP A 89 9.15 -2.82 10.21
N VAL A 90 9.53 -1.71 9.58
CA VAL A 90 8.59 -0.65 9.18
C VAL A 90 7.65 -1.12 8.06
N LYS A 91 8.17 -1.87 7.07
CA LYS A 91 7.34 -2.48 6.02
C LYS A 91 6.25 -3.37 6.61
N VAL A 92 6.65 -4.27 7.51
CA VAL A 92 5.74 -5.23 8.16
C VAL A 92 4.65 -4.50 8.95
N GLN A 93 4.98 -3.41 9.65
CA GLN A 93 4.02 -2.59 10.39
C GLN A 93 3.02 -1.85 9.48
N LEU A 94 3.46 -1.43 8.28
CA LEU A 94 2.60 -0.70 7.34
C LEU A 94 1.66 -1.60 6.54
N ILE A 95 2.03 -2.86 6.27
CA ILE A 95 1.25 -3.77 5.42
C ILE A 95 -0.20 -3.93 5.87
N PRO A 96 -0.56 -4.14 7.16
CA PRO A 96 -1.95 -4.21 7.58
C PRO A 96 -2.75 -2.94 7.26
N ASN A 97 -2.13 -1.78 7.38
CA ASN A 97 -2.75 -0.51 7.04
C ASN A 97 -2.93 -0.34 5.53
N MET A 98 -1.97 -0.82 4.73
CA MET A 98 -2.08 -0.82 3.27
C MET A 98 -3.21 -1.74 2.80
N LEU A 99 -3.34 -2.93 3.38
CA LEU A 99 -4.43 -3.86 3.06
C LEU A 99 -5.81 -3.29 3.40
N ARG A 100 -5.97 -2.65 4.57
CA ARG A 100 -7.23 -1.98 4.93
C ARG A 100 -7.56 -0.79 4.03
N SER A 101 -6.57 -0.20 3.38
CA SER A 101 -6.79 0.92 2.47
C SER A 101 -7.32 0.51 1.09
N LEU A 102 -7.40 -0.79 0.81
CA LEU A 102 -7.87 -1.32 -0.49
C LEU A 102 -9.40 -1.31 -0.61
N ASP A 103 -10.12 -1.23 0.51
CA ASP A 103 -11.58 -1.25 0.51
C ASP A 103 -12.14 -0.12 -0.35
N ALA A 104 -13.11 -0.46 -1.20
CA ALA A 104 -13.78 0.47 -2.13
C ALA A 104 -12.86 1.20 -3.14
N LYS A 105 -11.62 0.73 -3.33
CA LYS A 105 -10.71 1.28 -4.34
C LYS A 105 -10.86 0.58 -5.69
N PRO A 106 -10.59 1.26 -6.81
CA PRO A 106 -10.59 0.64 -8.14
C PRO A 106 -9.62 -0.56 -8.21
N ALA A 107 -9.95 -1.60 -8.99
CA ALA A 107 -9.13 -2.81 -9.12
C ALA A 107 -7.67 -2.52 -9.50
N SER A 108 -7.43 -1.57 -10.43
CA SER A 108 -6.07 -1.17 -10.82
C SER A 108 -5.23 -0.58 -9.67
N HIS A 109 -5.88 0.11 -8.74
CA HIS A 109 -5.23 0.63 -7.54
C HIS A 109 -4.94 -0.49 -6.54
N GLN A 110 -5.92 -1.40 -6.35
CA GLN A 110 -5.76 -2.57 -5.51
C GLN A 110 -4.60 -3.44 -5.98
N ASP A 111 -4.56 -3.78 -7.28
CA ASP A 111 -3.47 -4.55 -7.90
C ASP A 111 -2.10 -3.89 -7.69
N SER A 112 -2.06 -2.58 -7.82
CA SER A 112 -0.82 -1.80 -7.63
C SER A 112 -0.27 -1.90 -6.21
N ILE A 113 -1.13 -1.84 -5.20
CA ILE A 113 -0.74 -1.94 -3.79
C ILE A 113 -0.42 -3.39 -3.43
N ILE A 114 -1.24 -4.35 -3.89
CA ILE A 114 -1.00 -5.76 -3.62
C ILE A 114 0.34 -6.22 -4.20
N THR A 115 0.62 -5.89 -5.46
CA THR A 115 1.91 -6.19 -6.10
C THR A 115 3.09 -5.62 -5.30
N LEU A 116 2.92 -4.44 -4.71
CA LEU A 116 3.95 -3.79 -3.91
C LEU A 116 4.25 -4.52 -2.59
N ILE A 117 3.22 -5.01 -1.90
CA ILE A 117 3.36 -5.64 -0.58
C ILE A 117 3.57 -7.15 -0.64
N LEU A 118 3.21 -7.78 -1.76
CA LEU A 118 3.23 -9.24 -1.92
C LEU A 118 4.55 -9.92 -1.51
N PRO A 119 5.74 -9.40 -1.90
CA PRO A 119 7.03 -9.99 -1.52
C PRO A 119 7.32 -9.96 -0.01
N TRP A 120 6.58 -9.15 0.74
CA TRP A 120 6.81 -8.91 2.16
C TRP A 120 5.78 -9.56 3.08
N LEU A 121 4.73 -10.18 2.51
CA LEU A 121 3.65 -10.80 3.27
C LEU A 121 4.12 -11.97 4.14
N GLU A 122 5.16 -12.69 3.75
CA GLU A 122 5.73 -13.80 4.52
C GLU A 122 6.32 -13.35 5.87
N HIS A 123 6.71 -12.09 5.96
CA HIS A 123 7.28 -11.52 7.20
C HIS A 123 6.21 -10.97 8.15
N VAL A 124 4.95 -10.87 7.71
CA VAL A 124 3.85 -10.37 8.54
C VAL A 124 3.39 -11.46 9.49
N LYS A 125 3.72 -11.30 10.77
CA LYS A 125 3.20 -12.19 11.82
C LYS A 125 1.71 -11.92 12.00
N ALA A 126 0.97 -13.02 12.00
CA ALA A 126 -0.44 -12.97 12.26
C ALA A 126 -0.68 -12.58 13.74
N PRO A 127 -1.55 -11.58 14.06
CA PRO A 127 -1.95 -11.33 15.44
C PRO A 127 -2.69 -12.54 15.99
N THR A 128 -2.21 -13.10 17.12
CA THR A 128 -2.77 -14.32 17.73
C THR A 128 -4.14 -14.08 18.38
N ASP A 129 -4.48 -12.81 18.62
CA ASP A 129 -5.58 -12.44 19.52
C ASP A 129 -6.94 -12.21 18.84
N ASN A 130 -6.99 -12.22 17.50
CA ASN A 130 -8.25 -12.03 16.79
C ASN A 130 -8.34 -12.78 15.45
N PRO A 131 -8.83 -14.03 15.44
CA PRO A 131 -8.92 -14.86 14.24
C PRO A 131 -9.81 -14.26 13.13
N GLY A 132 -10.77 -13.37 13.46
CA GLY A 132 -11.62 -12.70 12.48
C GLY A 132 -10.87 -11.70 11.58
N SER A 133 -9.76 -11.12 12.06
CA SER A 133 -8.94 -10.19 11.28
C SER A 133 -8.21 -10.88 10.12
N TYR A 134 -7.89 -12.16 10.25
CA TYR A 134 -7.25 -12.97 9.19
C TYR A 134 -8.17 -13.28 8.03
N PHE A 135 -9.42 -13.54 8.36
CA PHE A 135 -10.45 -13.84 7.34
C PHE A 135 -10.61 -12.63 6.41
N THR A 136 -10.61 -11.43 6.97
CA THR A 136 -10.73 -10.19 6.18
C THR A 136 -9.49 -9.95 5.31
N ILE A 137 -8.29 -10.17 5.84
CA ILE A 137 -7.03 -10.01 5.06
C ILE A 137 -6.95 -11.07 3.96
N SER A 138 -7.22 -12.34 4.28
CA SER A 138 -7.22 -13.43 3.30
C SER A 138 -8.32 -13.29 2.25
N PHE A 139 -9.49 -12.78 2.63
CA PHE A 139 -10.62 -12.55 1.74
C PHE A 139 -10.35 -11.39 0.77
N ASN A 140 -9.80 -10.28 1.24
CA ASN A 140 -9.45 -9.13 0.40
C ASN A 140 -8.35 -9.49 -0.59
N ILE A 141 -7.31 -10.21 -0.18
CA ILE A 141 -6.28 -10.72 -1.08
C ILE A 141 -6.90 -11.68 -2.11
N SER A 142 -7.79 -12.58 -1.70
CA SER A 142 -8.45 -13.54 -2.60
C SER A 142 -9.40 -12.89 -3.60
N LEU A 143 -10.08 -11.80 -3.23
CA LEU A 143 -10.95 -11.02 -4.12
C LEU A 143 -10.14 -10.22 -5.15
N CYS A 144 -9.02 -9.64 -4.75
CA CYS A 144 -8.15 -8.88 -5.63
C CYS A 144 -7.38 -9.77 -6.62
N LEU A 145 -7.10 -11.02 -6.26
CA LEU A 145 -6.33 -11.97 -7.08
C LEU A 145 -7.19 -12.70 -8.15
N LYS A 146 -8.33 -12.17 -8.54
CA LYS A 146 -9.13 -12.75 -9.64
C LYS A 146 -8.48 -12.65 -11.02
N SER A 147 -7.35 -11.95 -11.16
CA SER A 147 -6.54 -11.99 -12.39
C SER A 147 -5.78 -13.32 -12.49
N LYS A 148 -5.87 -13.98 -13.66
CA LYS A 148 -5.38 -15.34 -13.90
C LYS A 148 -3.88 -15.59 -13.62
N GLU A 149 -3.06 -14.55 -13.60
CA GLU A 149 -1.61 -14.67 -13.41
C GLU A 149 -1.20 -14.86 -11.94
N PHE A 150 -2.02 -14.42 -10.98
CA PHE A 150 -1.71 -14.51 -9.55
C PHE A 150 -2.25 -15.75 -8.84
N GLN A 151 -3.14 -16.51 -9.48
CA GLN A 151 -3.73 -17.72 -8.87
C GLN A 151 -2.68 -18.80 -8.56
N LEU A 152 -1.62 -18.90 -9.38
CA LEU A 152 -0.55 -19.89 -9.18
C LEU A 152 0.38 -19.54 -8.00
N PHE A 153 0.63 -18.26 -7.75
CA PHE A 153 1.51 -17.83 -6.65
C PHE A 153 0.84 -17.99 -5.28
N PHE A 154 -0.47 -17.77 -5.22
CA PHE A 154 -1.25 -17.88 -3.97
C PHE A 154 -1.46 -19.32 -3.50
N CYS A 155 -1.43 -20.29 -4.43
CA CYS A 155 -1.50 -21.70 -4.10
C CYS A 155 -0.27 -22.15 -3.28
N CYS A 156 0.90 -21.58 -3.56
CA CYS A 156 2.14 -21.87 -2.82
C CYS A 156 2.18 -21.18 -1.44
N CYS A 157 1.66 -19.95 -1.34
CA CYS A 157 1.64 -19.21 -0.06
C CYS A 157 0.55 -19.71 0.91
N LYS A 158 -0.59 -20.24 0.41
CA LYS A 158 -1.63 -20.84 1.26
C LYS A 158 -1.12 -22.02 2.08
N PHE A 159 -0.13 -22.74 1.59
CA PHE A 159 0.39 -23.93 2.30
C PHE A 159 1.26 -23.58 3.50
N SER A 160 1.86 -22.39 3.56
CA SER A 160 2.74 -21.99 4.68
C SER A 160 1.99 -21.25 5.81
N ILE A 161 0.84 -20.66 5.54
CA ILE A 161 0.07 -19.89 6.55
C ILE A 161 -0.97 -20.77 7.29
N TYR A 162 -1.27 -21.96 6.79
CA TYR A 162 -2.34 -22.84 7.29
C TYR A 162 -1.85 -24.09 8.04
N GLN A 163 -0.79 -23.97 8.85
CA GLN A 163 -0.44 -25.03 9.82
C GLN A 163 -0.95 -24.71 11.24
N GLY A 164 -2.22 -24.36 11.36
CA GLY A 164 -2.94 -24.44 12.63
C GLY A 164 -3.92 -25.62 12.60
N PRO A 165 -4.11 -26.38 13.70
CA PRO A 165 -4.93 -27.58 13.69
C PRO A 165 -6.42 -27.24 13.48
N LEU A 166 -6.93 -27.52 12.29
CA LEU A 166 -8.36 -27.60 12.05
C LEU A 166 -8.90 -28.82 12.81
N ARG A 167 -9.46 -28.61 14.01
CA ARG A 167 -10.39 -29.57 14.61
C ARG A 167 -11.69 -29.52 13.80
N LEU A 168 -11.81 -30.40 12.83
CA LEU A 168 -13.05 -30.74 12.20
C LEU A 168 -13.92 -31.50 13.25
N ASN A 169 -14.86 -30.79 13.87
CA ASN A 169 -15.94 -31.40 14.61
C ASN A 169 -16.96 -31.95 13.60
N HIS A 170 -16.74 -33.19 13.15
CA HIS A 170 -17.79 -34.00 12.55
C HIS A 170 -18.72 -34.46 13.67
N ARG A 171 -19.84 -33.77 13.85
CA ARG A 171 -21.09 -34.38 14.38
C ARG A 171 -22.17 -34.22 13.31
N LEU A 172 -22.20 -35.17 12.41
CA LEU A 172 -23.44 -35.53 11.73
C LEU A 172 -23.95 -36.78 12.42
N THR A 173 -24.75 -36.60 13.45
CA THR A 173 -25.66 -37.64 13.95
C THR A 173 -26.82 -37.71 13.00
N GLY A 174 -27.08 -38.94 12.55
CA GLY A 174 -28.13 -39.25 11.63
C GLY A 174 -29.52 -39.00 12.20
N VAL A 175 -30.46 -38.89 11.29
CA VAL A 175 -31.87 -39.27 11.47
C VAL A 175 -32.29 -40.03 10.23
N LEU A 176 -32.86 -41.17 10.48
CA LEU A 176 -33.62 -42.13 9.70
C LEU A 176 -34.37 -41.56 8.47
#